data_5876b4a116307a6cda1e5ae92c71c96c
#
_entry.id   5876b4a116307a6cda1e5ae92c71c96c
#
_cell.length_a   1.000
_cell.length_b   1.000
_cell.length_c   1.000
_cell.angle_alpha   90.00
_cell.angle_beta   90.00
_cell.angle_gamma   90.00
#
_symmetry.space_group_name_H-M   'P 1'
#
loop_
_entity.id
_entity.type
_entity.pdbx_description
1 polymer ?
#
loop_
_entity_poly.entity_id
_entity_poly.type
_entity_poly.pdbx_seq_one_letter_code
_entity_poly.pdbx_strand_id
1 'polypeptide(L)'
;MGSYLFPLIAVLIWSVNTVVSKMAADSIGAAEIGFYRWLVAAVLFTPFLLPSIWRQRADIRPLLPRLIVLGMLGMVIYQSLAYYAAHMTSATHMGLIGSLTPMMVLGLSTAMLGQALSRGAVLGCVLAIAGVALVVSSGQPVTLLTQGLNGGDALMFVAMLAYAVYNILLKRWPMPRLATVQLLYLQILVAVIAQLPLFLMAPRTGLNATNLPLVGFAGIMASIAAPLLWMMSVARIGPGRSSMFFNLVPIFTAVIAFMALGEPLAAYHAVGGVLTIGGLLLAELWKQPLRAPRAAATA
;
A
#
# COMPACT_ATOMS: atom_id res chain seq x y z
N MET A 1 -19.46 -6.60 -9.39
CA MET A 1 -19.01 -7.12 -8.07
C MET A 1 -17.59 -7.68 -8.08
N GLY A 2 -17.16 -8.46 -9.07
CA GLY A 2 -15.82 -9.08 -9.08
C GLY A 2 -14.61 -8.14 -8.96
N SER A 3 -14.72 -6.88 -9.40
CA SER A 3 -13.57 -5.95 -9.34
C SER A 3 -13.18 -5.49 -7.92
N TYR A 4 -14.07 -5.59 -6.95
CA TYR A 4 -13.80 -5.25 -5.54
C TYR A 4 -13.03 -6.35 -4.81
N LEU A 5 -13.02 -7.57 -5.33
CA LEU A 5 -12.21 -8.66 -4.78
C LEU A 5 -10.69 -8.37 -4.92
N PHE A 6 -10.28 -7.64 -5.95
CA PHE A 6 -8.86 -7.34 -6.15
C PHE A 6 -8.25 -6.54 -4.99
N PRO A 7 -8.79 -5.37 -4.60
CA PRO A 7 -8.23 -4.63 -3.47
C PRO A 7 -8.44 -5.36 -2.14
N LEU A 8 -9.57 -6.07 -1.97
CA LEU A 8 -9.85 -6.82 -0.75
C LEU A 8 -8.80 -7.91 -0.50
N ILE A 9 -8.50 -8.74 -1.52
CA ILE A 9 -7.49 -9.80 -1.40
C ILE A 9 -6.09 -9.18 -1.24
N ALA A 10 -5.78 -8.09 -1.96
CA ALA A 10 -4.50 -7.42 -1.83
C ALA A 10 -4.24 -6.93 -0.40
N VAL A 11 -5.20 -6.24 0.21
CA VAL A 11 -5.06 -5.74 1.59
C VAL A 11 -5.05 -6.87 2.62
N LEU A 12 -5.78 -7.96 2.38
CA LEU A 12 -5.73 -9.15 3.21
C LEU A 12 -4.31 -9.77 3.20
N ILE A 13 -3.70 -9.93 2.03
CA ILE A 13 -2.32 -10.42 1.89
C ILE A 13 -1.35 -9.48 2.63
N TRP A 14 -1.49 -8.16 2.48
CA TRP A 14 -0.62 -7.20 3.18
C TRP A 14 -0.84 -7.23 4.70
N SER A 15 -2.06 -7.49 5.17
CA SER A 15 -2.35 -7.66 6.59
C SER A 15 -1.65 -8.91 7.16
N VAL A 16 -1.69 -10.04 6.42
CA VAL A 16 -0.88 -11.24 6.76
C VAL A 16 0.61 -10.89 6.76
N ASN A 17 1.08 -10.14 5.74
CA ASN A 17 2.48 -9.73 5.65
C ASN A 17 2.93 -8.85 6.82
N THR A 18 2.05 -8.05 7.41
CA THR A 18 2.36 -7.27 8.62
C THR A 18 2.69 -8.21 9.79
N VAL A 19 1.90 -9.26 9.98
CA VAL A 19 2.14 -10.29 11.00
C VAL A 19 3.43 -11.08 10.69
N VAL A 20 3.61 -11.50 9.42
CA VAL A 20 4.84 -12.17 8.96
C VAL A 20 6.08 -11.29 9.20
N SER A 21 5.98 -9.99 8.94
CA SER A 21 7.09 -9.06 9.21
C SER A 21 7.42 -8.94 10.69
N LYS A 22 6.41 -8.99 11.58
CA LYS A 22 6.61 -9.04 13.02
C LYS A 22 7.33 -10.32 13.44
N MET A 23 6.91 -11.47 12.92
CA MET A 23 7.56 -12.76 13.17
C MET A 23 9.01 -12.80 12.64
N ALA A 24 9.29 -12.08 11.56
CA ALA A 24 10.62 -12.04 10.94
C ALA A 24 11.60 -11.10 11.68
N ALA A 25 11.11 -10.12 12.45
CA ALA A 25 11.93 -9.05 13.03
C ALA A 25 13.09 -9.56 13.90
N ASP A 26 12.91 -10.69 14.61
CA ASP A 26 13.92 -11.29 15.46
C ASP A 26 14.90 -12.19 14.71
N SER A 27 14.64 -12.49 13.42
CA SER A 27 15.39 -13.50 12.66
C SER A 27 16.07 -12.96 11.40
N ILE A 28 15.71 -11.74 10.95
CA ILE A 28 16.30 -11.13 9.75
C ILE A 28 16.21 -9.61 9.81
N GLY A 29 17.27 -8.93 9.36
CA GLY A 29 17.31 -7.47 9.32
C GLY A 29 16.31 -6.86 8.32
N ALA A 30 15.79 -5.65 8.63
CA ALA A 30 14.81 -4.95 7.80
C ALA A 30 15.29 -4.70 6.35
N ALA A 31 16.56 -4.32 6.17
CA ALA A 31 17.16 -4.11 4.86
C ALA A 31 17.28 -5.43 4.07
N GLU A 32 17.57 -6.53 4.77
CA GLU A 32 17.69 -7.86 4.16
C GLU A 32 16.34 -8.37 3.66
N ILE A 33 15.31 -8.40 4.52
CA ILE A 33 13.97 -8.84 4.11
C ILE A 33 13.39 -7.90 3.04
N GLY A 34 13.65 -6.60 3.13
CA GLY A 34 13.28 -5.60 2.13
C GLY A 34 13.86 -5.92 0.75
N PHE A 35 15.14 -6.25 0.67
CA PHE A 35 15.81 -6.62 -0.57
C PHE A 35 15.42 -8.02 -1.06
N TYR A 36 15.50 -9.03 -0.18
CA TYR A 36 15.23 -10.41 -0.56
C TYR A 36 13.82 -10.65 -1.09
N ARG A 37 12.80 -9.97 -0.54
CA ARG A 37 11.42 -10.10 -1.05
C ARG A 37 11.30 -9.66 -2.52
N TRP A 38 11.99 -8.57 -2.92
CA TRP A 38 12.00 -8.12 -4.31
C TRP A 38 12.88 -9.00 -5.18
N LEU A 39 13.99 -9.49 -4.64
CA LEU A 39 14.87 -10.43 -5.34
C LEU A 39 14.14 -11.75 -5.65
N VAL A 40 13.42 -12.32 -4.69
CA VAL A 40 12.60 -13.54 -4.89
C VAL A 40 11.57 -13.29 -5.99
N ALA A 41 10.86 -12.15 -5.95
CA ALA A 41 9.90 -11.79 -6.97
C ALA A 41 10.55 -11.63 -8.36
N ALA A 42 11.71 -10.99 -8.44
CA ALA A 42 12.47 -10.83 -9.67
C ALA A 42 12.91 -12.18 -10.24
N VAL A 43 13.51 -13.03 -9.40
CA VAL A 43 14.00 -14.37 -9.81
C VAL A 43 12.84 -15.22 -10.35
N LEU A 44 11.69 -15.21 -9.69
CA LEU A 44 10.52 -15.97 -10.12
C LEU A 44 9.95 -15.46 -11.45
N PHE A 45 9.92 -14.16 -11.68
CA PHE A 45 9.36 -13.57 -12.90
C PHE A 45 10.32 -13.59 -14.09
N THR A 46 11.63 -13.53 -13.84
CA THR A 46 12.65 -13.40 -14.90
C THR A 46 12.55 -14.48 -15.98
N PRO A 47 12.48 -15.80 -15.69
CA PRO A 47 12.43 -16.81 -16.74
C PRO A 47 11.21 -16.70 -17.65
N PHE A 48 10.09 -16.20 -17.13
CA PHE A 48 8.84 -16.10 -17.88
C PHE A 48 8.68 -14.76 -18.60
N LEU A 49 9.13 -13.66 -18.00
CA LEU A 49 8.84 -12.32 -18.50
C LEU A 49 10.02 -11.67 -19.23
N LEU A 50 11.26 -11.99 -18.89
CA LEU A 50 12.43 -11.40 -19.52
C LEU A 50 12.46 -11.64 -21.05
N PRO A 51 12.14 -12.85 -21.59
CA PRO A 51 12.12 -13.05 -23.04
C PRO A 51 11.11 -12.15 -23.78
N SER A 52 9.95 -11.89 -23.15
CA SER A 52 8.94 -11.01 -23.73
C SER A 52 9.33 -9.54 -23.63
N ILE A 53 9.90 -9.12 -22.49
CA ILE A 53 10.45 -7.76 -22.27
C ILE A 53 11.58 -7.47 -23.27
N TRP A 54 12.48 -8.44 -23.45
CA TRP A 54 13.58 -8.29 -24.40
C TRP A 54 13.09 -8.10 -25.84
N ARG A 55 12.09 -8.86 -26.26
CA ARG A 55 11.44 -8.69 -27.59
C ARG A 55 10.78 -7.33 -27.76
N GLN A 56 10.20 -6.79 -26.69
CA GLN A 56 9.50 -5.50 -26.66
C GLN A 56 10.40 -4.32 -26.24
N ARG A 57 11.72 -4.51 -26.16
CA ARG A 57 12.66 -3.49 -25.62
C ARG A 57 12.58 -2.13 -26.32
N ALA A 58 12.29 -2.11 -27.61
CA ALA A 58 12.15 -0.87 -28.37
C ALA A 58 10.93 -0.05 -27.91
N ASP A 59 9.82 -0.72 -27.61
CA ASP A 59 8.58 -0.09 -27.11
C ASP A 59 8.71 0.30 -25.63
N ILE A 60 9.50 -0.44 -24.84
CA ILE A 60 9.69 -0.21 -23.40
C ILE A 60 10.68 0.94 -23.14
N ARG A 61 11.73 1.08 -23.97
CA ARG A 61 12.77 2.10 -23.81
C ARG A 61 12.23 3.52 -23.57
N PRO A 62 11.26 4.04 -24.35
CA PRO A 62 10.68 5.37 -24.11
C PRO A 62 9.84 5.46 -22.83
N LEU A 63 9.41 4.32 -22.27
CA LEU A 63 8.62 4.25 -21.03
C LEU A 63 9.49 4.16 -19.76
N LEU A 64 10.81 3.90 -19.89
CA LEU A 64 11.71 3.71 -18.76
C LEU A 64 11.63 4.82 -17.71
N PRO A 65 11.59 6.13 -18.04
CA PRO A 65 11.48 7.15 -17.00
C PRO A 65 10.22 7.00 -16.15
N ARG A 66 9.07 6.68 -16.78
CA ARG A 66 7.81 6.46 -16.06
C ARG A 66 7.85 5.20 -15.20
N LEU A 67 8.47 4.14 -15.70
CA LEU A 67 8.65 2.87 -14.99
C LEU A 67 9.55 3.04 -13.76
N ILE A 68 10.65 3.80 -13.91
CA ILE A 68 11.55 4.14 -12.80
C ILE A 68 10.80 4.95 -11.74
N VAL A 69 10.06 5.99 -12.12
CA VAL A 69 9.28 6.80 -11.18
C VAL A 69 8.24 5.94 -10.45
N LEU A 70 7.50 5.08 -11.15
CA LEU A 70 6.52 4.19 -10.52
C LEU A 70 7.19 3.20 -9.58
N GLY A 71 8.29 2.55 -9.98
CA GLY A 71 9.04 1.63 -9.13
C GLY A 71 9.62 2.32 -7.90
N MET A 72 10.20 3.51 -8.08
CA MET A 72 10.73 4.30 -6.97
C MET A 72 9.63 4.71 -5.99
N LEU A 73 8.52 5.26 -6.45
CA LEU A 73 7.45 5.73 -5.56
C LEU A 73 6.72 4.59 -4.86
N GLY A 74 6.33 3.56 -5.61
CA GLY A 74 5.48 2.48 -5.09
C GLY A 74 6.22 1.38 -4.34
N MET A 75 7.49 1.11 -4.72
CA MET A 75 8.23 -0.05 -4.22
C MET A 75 9.42 0.33 -3.33
N VAL A 76 10.08 1.47 -3.58
CA VAL A 76 11.30 1.87 -2.88
C VAL A 76 11.04 2.96 -1.85
N ILE A 77 10.65 4.17 -2.29
CA ILE A 77 10.56 5.36 -1.42
C ILE A 77 9.53 5.13 -0.30
N TYR A 78 8.31 4.72 -0.67
CA TYR A 78 7.26 4.42 0.29
C TYR A 78 7.77 3.47 1.38
N GLN A 79 8.34 2.35 0.99
CA GLN A 79 8.72 1.30 1.92
C GLN A 79 9.96 1.68 2.75
N SER A 80 10.98 2.28 2.13
CA SER A 80 12.18 2.71 2.85
C SER A 80 11.85 3.78 3.88
N LEU A 81 11.09 4.82 3.52
CA LEU A 81 10.70 5.86 4.46
C LEU A 81 9.83 5.32 5.61
N ALA A 82 8.92 4.35 5.33
CA ALA A 82 8.13 3.71 6.38
C ALA A 82 9.02 2.91 7.36
N TYR A 83 10.06 2.23 6.88
CA TYR A 83 11.00 1.55 7.77
C TYR A 83 11.80 2.54 8.64
N TYR A 84 12.31 3.64 8.06
CA TYR A 84 12.99 4.66 8.85
C TYR A 84 12.03 5.32 9.86
N ALA A 85 10.80 5.60 9.47
CA ALA A 85 9.77 6.12 10.37
C ALA A 85 9.54 5.19 11.55
N ALA A 86 9.52 3.86 11.34
CA ALA A 86 9.31 2.86 12.39
C ALA A 86 10.35 2.90 13.52
N HIS A 87 11.54 3.42 13.27
CA HIS A 87 12.56 3.63 14.31
C HIS A 87 12.37 4.94 15.10
N MET A 88 11.51 5.86 14.63
CA MET A 88 11.38 7.20 15.16
C MET A 88 9.98 7.51 15.71
N THR A 89 8.98 6.73 15.31
CA THR A 89 7.59 6.91 15.73
C THR A 89 6.94 5.58 16.13
N SER A 90 5.78 5.66 16.80
CA SER A 90 5.05 4.47 17.25
C SER A 90 4.28 3.80 16.07
N ALA A 91 4.02 2.49 16.22
CA ALA A 91 3.14 1.76 15.31
C ALA A 91 1.73 2.39 15.23
N THR A 92 1.27 2.96 16.34
CA THR A 92 0.00 3.70 16.45
C THR A 92 -0.03 4.90 15.50
N HIS A 93 1.00 5.77 15.56
CA HIS A 93 1.10 6.93 14.67
C HIS A 93 1.24 6.51 13.20
N MET A 94 2.05 5.49 12.92
CA MET A 94 2.20 4.95 11.56
C MET A 94 0.87 4.42 11.01
N GLY A 95 0.11 3.69 11.80
CA GLY A 95 -1.22 3.18 11.42
C GLY A 95 -2.22 4.31 11.15
N LEU A 96 -2.24 5.34 12.00
CA LEU A 96 -3.10 6.50 11.83
C LEU A 96 -2.74 7.28 10.55
N ILE A 97 -1.46 7.58 10.34
CA ILE A 97 -1.00 8.29 9.14
C ILE A 97 -1.27 7.44 7.89
N GLY A 98 -1.09 6.12 7.97
CA GLY A 98 -1.47 5.18 6.90
C GLY A 98 -2.94 5.28 6.52
N SER A 99 -3.83 5.46 7.49
CA SER A 99 -5.28 5.61 7.26
C SER A 99 -5.68 6.91 6.55
N LEU A 100 -4.78 7.91 6.47
CA LEU A 100 -4.97 9.13 5.69
C LEU A 100 -4.75 8.92 4.18
N THR A 101 -4.16 7.79 3.78
CA THR A 101 -3.87 7.50 2.35
C THR A 101 -5.09 7.67 1.44
N PRO A 102 -6.29 7.18 1.77
CA PRO A 102 -7.47 7.40 0.93
C PRO A 102 -7.81 8.88 0.75
N MET A 103 -7.67 9.72 1.78
CA MET A 103 -7.88 11.16 1.65
C MET A 103 -6.87 11.81 0.72
N MET A 104 -5.59 11.45 0.85
CA MET A 104 -4.52 11.92 -0.04
C MET A 104 -4.81 11.53 -1.50
N VAL A 105 -5.17 10.26 -1.72
CA VAL A 105 -5.50 9.74 -3.06
C VAL A 105 -6.75 10.43 -3.62
N LEU A 106 -7.79 10.63 -2.82
CA LEU A 106 -9.02 11.33 -3.26
C LEU A 106 -8.71 12.79 -3.64
N GLY A 107 -7.95 13.51 -2.82
CA GLY A 107 -7.52 14.88 -3.11
C GLY A 107 -6.70 14.97 -4.40
N LEU A 108 -5.69 14.11 -4.54
CA LEU A 108 -4.85 14.03 -5.75
C LEU A 108 -5.66 13.58 -6.98
N SER A 109 -6.62 12.64 -6.83
CA SER A 109 -7.49 12.21 -7.92
C SER A 109 -8.33 13.36 -8.46
N THR A 110 -8.83 14.22 -7.57
CA THR A 110 -9.57 15.43 -7.97
C THR A 110 -8.65 16.41 -8.67
N ALA A 111 -7.48 16.70 -8.10
CA ALA A 111 -6.55 17.70 -8.65
C ALA A 111 -5.91 17.25 -9.97
N MET A 112 -5.50 15.98 -10.08
CA MET A 112 -4.67 15.50 -11.19
C MET A 112 -5.45 14.70 -12.25
N LEU A 113 -6.59 14.10 -11.90
CA LEU A 113 -7.42 13.29 -12.79
C LEU A 113 -8.79 13.93 -13.09
N GLY A 114 -9.12 15.09 -12.46
CA GLY A 114 -10.40 15.75 -12.61
C GLY A 114 -11.60 14.96 -12.06
N GLN A 115 -11.36 13.97 -11.19
CA GLN A 115 -12.43 13.15 -10.62
C GLN A 115 -13.23 13.95 -9.60
N ALA A 116 -14.56 13.96 -9.75
CA ALA A 116 -15.44 14.62 -8.78
C ALA A 116 -15.45 13.83 -7.45
N LEU A 117 -15.29 14.57 -6.33
CA LEU A 117 -15.47 14.01 -5.00
C LEU A 117 -16.95 13.77 -4.74
N SER A 118 -17.30 12.57 -4.25
CA SER A 118 -18.65 12.31 -3.74
C SER A 118 -18.74 12.62 -2.25
N ARG A 119 -19.94 12.97 -1.79
CA ARG A 119 -20.23 13.18 -0.35
C ARG A 119 -19.93 11.92 0.45
N GLY A 120 -20.32 10.77 -0.08
CA GLY A 120 -20.04 9.47 0.53
C GLY A 120 -18.54 9.16 0.64
N ALA A 121 -17.74 9.53 -0.38
CA ALA A 121 -16.29 9.30 -0.32
C ALA A 121 -15.64 10.13 0.80
N VAL A 122 -16.04 11.38 0.99
CA VAL A 122 -15.47 12.24 2.05
C VAL A 122 -15.93 11.77 3.43
N LEU A 123 -17.25 11.61 3.63
CA LEU A 123 -17.80 11.19 4.93
C LEU A 123 -17.37 9.77 5.28
N GLY A 124 -17.35 8.86 4.29
CA GLY A 124 -16.90 7.50 4.48
C GLY A 124 -15.41 7.40 4.84
N CYS A 125 -14.59 8.27 4.24
CA CYS A 125 -13.18 8.37 4.59
C CYS A 125 -12.98 8.85 6.03
N VAL A 126 -13.69 9.90 6.45
CA VAL A 126 -13.64 10.42 7.83
C VAL A 126 -14.09 9.34 8.83
N LEU A 127 -15.17 8.63 8.53
CA LEU A 127 -15.68 7.55 9.38
C LEU A 127 -14.68 6.40 9.49
N ALA A 128 -14.07 6.00 8.36
CA ALA A 128 -13.07 4.94 8.34
C ALA A 128 -11.80 5.33 9.12
N ILE A 129 -11.34 6.59 9.01
CA ILE A 129 -10.20 7.11 9.79
C ILE A 129 -10.52 7.08 11.28
N ALA A 130 -11.72 7.47 11.70
CA ALA A 130 -12.14 7.41 13.10
C ALA A 130 -12.12 5.96 13.62
N GLY A 131 -12.59 4.99 12.80
CA GLY A 131 -12.52 3.57 13.12
C GLY A 131 -11.09 3.05 13.27
N VAL A 132 -10.20 3.41 12.34
CA VAL A 132 -8.78 3.04 12.42
C VAL A 132 -8.11 3.71 13.63
N ALA A 133 -8.39 5.00 13.89
CA ALA A 133 -7.85 5.70 15.05
C ALA A 133 -8.21 4.99 16.36
N LEU A 134 -9.44 4.51 16.48
CA LEU A 134 -9.89 3.74 17.65
C LEU A 134 -9.12 2.42 17.80
N VAL A 135 -8.90 1.69 16.71
CA VAL A 135 -8.16 0.41 16.73
C VAL A 135 -6.69 0.62 17.06
N VAL A 136 -5.99 1.51 16.37
CA VAL A 136 -4.55 1.71 16.54
C VAL A 136 -4.20 2.38 17.87
N SER A 137 -5.11 3.16 18.45
CA SER A 137 -4.96 3.76 19.78
C SER A 137 -5.37 2.83 20.94
N SER A 138 -5.68 1.57 20.65
CA SER A 138 -6.17 0.61 21.66
C SER A 138 -7.38 1.11 22.46
N GLY A 139 -8.30 1.80 21.76
CA GLY A 139 -9.53 2.35 22.35
C GLY A 139 -9.36 3.71 23.05
N GLN A 140 -8.21 4.35 22.98
CA GLN A 140 -7.91 5.62 23.63
C GLN A 140 -7.52 6.71 22.64
N PRO A 141 -8.42 7.17 21.72
CA PRO A 141 -8.07 8.10 20.67
C PRO A 141 -7.57 9.47 21.16
N VAL A 142 -7.89 9.86 22.39
CA VAL A 142 -7.39 11.10 23.01
C VAL A 142 -5.88 11.08 23.18
N THR A 143 -5.26 9.91 23.36
CA THR A 143 -3.81 9.78 23.48
C THR A 143 -3.08 10.22 22.22
N LEU A 144 -3.70 10.11 21.05
CA LEU A 144 -3.14 10.59 19.78
C LEU A 144 -2.94 12.12 19.75
N LEU A 145 -3.75 12.86 20.51
CA LEU A 145 -3.65 14.31 20.62
C LEU A 145 -2.57 14.75 21.62
N THR A 146 -2.25 13.90 22.59
CA THR A 146 -1.31 14.22 23.67
C THR A 146 0.13 13.80 23.39
N GLN A 147 0.35 12.84 22.50
CA GLN A 147 1.69 12.31 22.19
C GLN A 147 2.55 13.25 21.33
N GLY A 148 1.96 14.28 20.71
CA GLY A 148 2.66 15.20 19.81
C GLY A 148 3.12 14.55 18.51
N LEU A 149 3.59 15.36 17.56
CA LEU A 149 4.15 14.91 16.28
C LEU A 149 5.69 14.88 16.35
N ASN A 150 6.30 13.90 15.72
CA ASN A 150 7.74 13.73 15.67
C ASN A 150 8.27 13.59 14.23
N GLY A 151 9.61 13.54 14.07
CA GLY A 151 10.24 13.39 12.74
C GLY A 151 9.84 12.11 12.01
N GLY A 152 9.56 11.02 12.73
CA GLY A 152 9.09 9.76 12.15
C GLY A 152 7.69 9.89 11.56
N ASP A 153 6.81 10.69 12.19
CA ASP A 153 5.47 10.97 11.66
C ASP A 153 5.55 11.72 10.33
N ALA A 154 6.48 12.68 10.24
CA ALA A 154 6.72 13.40 8.98
C ALA A 154 7.25 12.48 7.89
N LEU A 155 8.20 11.58 8.19
CA LEU A 155 8.69 10.57 7.24
C LEU A 155 7.56 9.64 6.78
N MET A 156 6.73 9.17 7.72
CA MET A 156 5.59 8.32 7.39
C MET A 156 4.57 9.03 6.52
N PHE A 157 4.28 10.32 6.79
CA PHE A 157 3.40 11.13 5.96
C PHE A 157 3.94 11.26 4.53
N VAL A 158 5.24 11.54 4.36
CA VAL A 158 5.88 11.61 3.04
C VAL A 158 5.85 10.25 2.34
N ALA A 159 6.04 9.14 3.06
CA ALA A 159 5.92 7.79 2.54
C ALA A 159 4.51 7.54 1.96
N MET A 160 3.46 7.87 2.72
CA MET A 160 2.08 7.71 2.28
C MET A 160 1.73 8.62 1.12
N LEU A 161 2.25 9.86 1.10
CA LEU A 161 2.08 10.78 0.00
C LEU A 161 2.75 10.24 -1.28
N ALA A 162 3.97 9.70 -1.18
CA ALA A 162 4.65 9.06 -2.30
C ALA A 162 3.82 7.90 -2.87
N TYR A 163 3.24 7.07 -1.99
CA TYR A 163 2.36 5.98 -2.40
C TYR A 163 1.03 6.48 -3.01
N ALA A 164 0.47 7.56 -2.49
CA ALA A 164 -0.71 8.19 -3.06
C ALA A 164 -0.43 8.72 -4.48
N VAL A 165 0.71 9.40 -4.68
CA VAL A 165 1.17 9.86 -6.00
C VAL A 165 1.38 8.66 -6.94
N TYR A 166 2.01 7.58 -6.48
CA TYR A 166 2.15 6.33 -7.24
C TYR A 166 0.80 5.86 -7.79
N ASN A 167 -0.23 5.78 -6.95
CA ASN A 167 -1.57 5.32 -7.36
C ASN A 167 -2.19 6.21 -8.43
N ILE A 168 -1.99 7.53 -8.34
CA ILE A 168 -2.48 8.49 -9.34
C ILE A 168 -1.72 8.32 -10.67
N LEU A 169 -0.39 8.25 -10.61
CA LEU A 169 0.45 8.09 -11.80
C LEU A 169 0.21 6.75 -12.48
N LEU A 170 -0.01 5.68 -11.73
CA LEU A 170 -0.36 4.36 -12.26
C LEU A 170 -1.63 4.44 -13.13
N LYS A 171 -2.61 5.27 -12.75
CA LYS A 171 -3.82 5.52 -13.53
C LYS A 171 -3.60 6.52 -14.67
N ARG A 172 -2.81 7.57 -14.43
CA ARG A 172 -2.58 8.67 -15.39
C ARG A 172 -1.68 8.26 -16.56
N TRP A 173 -0.76 7.32 -16.33
CA TRP A 173 0.18 6.82 -17.33
C TRP A 173 -0.20 5.41 -17.81
N PRO A 174 -1.27 5.26 -18.61
CA PRO A 174 -1.62 3.96 -19.13
C PRO A 174 -0.52 3.47 -20.08
N MET A 175 -0.16 2.21 -19.96
CA MET A 175 0.85 1.55 -20.79
C MET A 175 0.20 0.34 -21.49
N PRO A 176 -0.69 0.57 -22.49
CA PRO A 176 -1.56 -0.46 -23.05
C PRO A 176 -0.80 -1.58 -23.77
N ARG A 177 0.46 -1.32 -24.15
CA ARG A 177 1.34 -2.33 -24.78
C ARG A 177 1.98 -3.28 -23.76
N LEU A 178 1.91 -2.98 -22.47
CA LEU A 178 2.44 -3.82 -21.39
C LEU A 178 1.30 -4.49 -20.63
N ALA A 179 1.38 -5.80 -20.49
CA ALA A 179 0.52 -6.51 -19.53
C ALA A 179 0.82 -6.03 -18.09
N THR A 180 -0.18 -6.04 -17.23
CA THR A 180 -0.01 -5.59 -15.82
C THR A 180 1.12 -6.35 -15.11
N VAL A 181 1.30 -7.63 -15.41
CA VAL A 181 2.38 -8.45 -14.87
C VAL A 181 3.77 -7.99 -15.36
N GLN A 182 3.89 -7.58 -16.62
CA GLN A 182 5.13 -7.02 -17.17
C GLN A 182 5.45 -5.67 -16.54
N LEU A 183 4.43 -4.83 -16.35
CA LEU A 183 4.55 -3.54 -15.68
C LEU A 183 5.01 -3.71 -14.22
N LEU A 184 4.45 -4.68 -13.49
CA LEU A 184 4.88 -5.01 -12.14
C LEU A 184 6.33 -5.53 -12.13
N TYR A 185 6.68 -6.45 -13.03
CA TYR A 185 8.04 -6.99 -13.11
C TYR A 185 9.09 -5.90 -13.33
N LEU A 186 8.85 -4.96 -14.24
CA LEU A 186 9.77 -3.83 -14.48
C LEU A 186 9.92 -2.94 -13.24
N GLN A 187 8.86 -2.72 -12.46
CA GLN A 187 8.94 -1.99 -11.19
C GLN A 187 9.70 -2.79 -10.12
N ILE A 188 9.55 -4.12 -10.10
CA ILE A 188 10.32 -5.00 -9.21
C ILE A 188 11.82 -4.92 -9.53
N LEU A 189 12.21 -4.91 -10.81
CA LEU A 189 13.62 -4.73 -11.21
C LEU A 189 14.18 -3.38 -10.73
N VAL A 190 13.41 -2.31 -10.83
CA VAL A 190 13.78 -1.01 -10.25
C VAL A 190 13.99 -1.12 -8.74
N ALA A 191 13.10 -1.83 -8.03
CA ALA A 191 13.20 -2.00 -6.59
C ALA A 191 14.45 -2.80 -6.19
N VAL A 192 14.76 -3.89 -6.89
CA VAL A 192 15.98 -4.69 -6.63
C VAL A 192 17.24 -3.83 -6.83
N ILE A 193 17.33 -3.10 -7.94
CA ILE A 193 18.49 -2.26 -8.24
C ILE A 193 18.65 -1.14 -7.22
N ALA A 194 17.55 -0.45 -6.88
CA ALA A 194 17.58 0.69 -5.97
C ALA A 194 17.81 0.31 -4.50
N GLN A 195 17.39 -0.89 -4.07
CA GLN A 195 17.60 -1.36 -2.69
C GLN A 195 18.94 -2.11 -2.51
N LEU A 196 19.62 -2.49 -3.58
CA LEU A 196 20.89 -3.18 -3.51
C LEU A 196 21.96 -2.44 -2.68
N PRO A 197 22.18 -1.11 -2.84
CA PRO A 197 23.14 -0.39 -2.00
C PRO A 197 22.80 -0.47 -0.49
N LEU A 198 21.54 -0.29 -0.12
CA LEU A 198 21.09 -0.40 1.29
C LEU A 198 21.35 -1.80 1.84
N PHE A 199 21.06 -2.83 1.05
CA PHE A 199 21.33 -4.21 1.41
C PHE A 199 22.84 -4.49 1.60
N LEU A 200 23.69 -3.94 0.74
CA LEU A 200 25.15 -4.15 0.82
C LEU A 200 25.78 -3.43 2.03
N MET A 201 25.20 -2.32 2.48
CA MET A 201 25.68 -1.52 3.61
C MET A 201 25.14 -1.97 4.97
N ALA A 202 24.01 -2.72 5.00
CA ALA A 202 23.40 -3.17 6.23
C ALA A 202 24.12 -4.39 6.84
N PRO A 203 24.10 -4.55 8.18
CA PRO A 203 24.48 -5.80 8.82
C PRO A 203 23.65 -6.96 8.27
N ARG A 204 24.29 -8.14 8.09
CA ARG A 204 23.63 -9.30 7.48
C ARG A 204 23.47 -10.41 8.50
N THR A 205 22.24 -10.87 8.65
CA THR A 205 21.90 -12.07 9.43
C THR A 205 21.95 -13.32 8.53
N GLY A 206 21.66 -13.15 7.22
CA GLY A 206 21.57 -14.21 6.24
C GLY A 206 20.26 -15.01 6.29
N LEU A 207 20.04 -15.79 5.23
CA LEU A 207 18.88 -16.69 5.15
C LEU A 207 19.13 -17.96 5.94
N ASN A 208 18.13 -18.39 6.71
CA ASN A 208 18.14 -19.61 7.50
C ASN A 208 16.76 -20.30 7.46
N ALA A 209 16.66 -21.50 8.06
CA ALA A 209 15.42 -22.28 8.04
C ALA A 209 14.22 -21.54 8.69
N THR A 210 14.46 -20.65 9.64
CA THR A 210 13.41 -19.89 10.35
C THR A 210 12.88 -18.75 9.50
N ASN A 211 13.76 -17.97 8.84
CA ASN A 211 13.35 -16.78 8.11
C ASN A 211 13.02 -17.04 6.63
N LEU A 212 13.52 -18.15 6.03
CA LEU A 212 13.29 -18.48 4.62
C LEU A 212 11.79 -18.56 4.23
N PRO A 213 10.90 -19.23 5.00
CA PRO A 213 9.48 -19.25 4.70
C PRO A 213 8.82 -17.86 4.77
N LEU A 214 9.27 -17.02 5.72
CA LEU A 214 8.76 -15.66 5.92
C LEU A 214 9.17 -14.76 4.74
N VAL A 215 10.43 -14.85 4.31
CA VAL A 215 10.94 -14.18 3.11
C VAL A 215 10.23 -14.69 1.85
N GLY A 216 9.99 -15.99 1.75
CA GLY A 216 9.23 -16.60 0.65
C GLY A 216 7.81 -16.06 0.55
N PHE A 217 7.09 -15.98 1.67
CA PHE A 217 5.76 -15.37 1.72
C PHE A 217 5.82 -13.88 1.31
N ALA A 218 6.74 -13.10 1.88
CA ALA A 218 6.91 -11.70 1.56
C ALA A 218 7.24 -11.47 0.07
N GLY A 219 8.07 -12.34 -0.51
CA GLY A 219 8.46 -12.28 -1.92
C GLY A 219 7.34 -12.65 -2.88
N ILE A 220 6.62 -13.74 -2.62
CA ILE A 220 5.59 -14.28 -3.53
C ILE A 220 4.26 -13.57 -3.30
N MET A 221 3.73 -13.63 -2.09
CA MET A 221 2.39 -13.13 -1.81
C MET A 221 2.37 -11.60 -1.73
N ALA A 222 3.24 -11.01 -0.93
CA ALA A 222 3.18 -9.59 -0.67
C ALA A 222 3.93 -8.71 -1.70
N SER A 223 4.83 -9.31 -2.51
CA SER A 223 5.57 -8.57 -3.56
C SER A 223 5.14 -8.91 -4.99
N ILE A 224 4.43 -10.01 -5.22
CA ILE A 224 3.87 -10.37 -6.54
C ILE A 224 2.35 -10.30 -6.51
N ALA A 225 1.70 -11.19 -5.72
CA ALA A 225 0.25 -11.35 -5.79
C ALA A 225 -0.50 -10.07 -5.37
N ALA A 226 -0.18 -9.52 -4.20
CA ALA A 226 -0.88 -8.33 -3.71
C ALA A 226 -0.67 -7.10 -4.60
N PRO A 227 0.56 -6.70 -5.02
CA PRO A 227 0.74 -5.57 -5.93
C PRO A 227 0.07 -5.78 -7.28
N LEU A 228 0.07 -7.01 -7.83
CA LEU A 228 -0.61 -7.31 -9.09
C LEU A 228 -2.12 -7.07 -8.98
N LEU A 229 -2.74 -7.62 -7.93
CA LEU A 229 -4.17 -7.43 -7.64
C LEU A 229 -4.47 -5.94 -7.40
N TRP A 230 -3.59 -5.23 -6.68
CA TRP A 230 -3.72 -3.81 -6.45
C TRP A 230 -3.68 -2.99 -7.73
N MET A 231 -2.72 -3.23 -8.61
CA MET A 231 -2.63 -2.56 -9.91
C MET A 231 -3.86 -2.84 -10.77
N MET A 232 -4.38 -4.08 -10.75
CA MET A 232 -5.63 -4.44 -11.43
C MET A 232 -6.83 -3.70 -10.83
N SER A 233 -6.87 -3.51 -9.52
CA SER A 233 -7.89 -2.70 -8.84
C SER A 233 -7.84 -1.25 -9.30
N VAL A 234 -6.67 -0.60 -9.21
CA VAL A 234 -6.48 0.80 -9.64
C VAL A 234 -6.87 1.00 -11.09
N ALA A 235 -6.55 0.05 -11.97
CA ALA A 235 -6.94 0.11 -13.37
C ALA A 235 -8.46 0.05 -13.57
N ARG A 236 -9.16 -0.83 -12.82
CA ARG A 236 -10.61 -1.12 -12.99
C ARG A 236 -11.53 -0.16 -12.25
N ILE A 237 -11.31 0.04 -10.96
CA ILE A 237 -12.20 0.86 -10.10
C ILE A 237 -11.64 2.23 -9.77
N GLY A 238 -10.39 2.49 -10.16
CA GLY A 238 -9.69 3.77 -9.94
C GLY A 238 -8.97 3.86 -8.60
N PRO A 239 -8.00 4.80 -8.49
CA PRO A 239 -7.16 4.93 -7.31
C PRO A 239 -7.96 5.33 -6.05
N GLY A 240 -8.93 6.24 -6.16
CA GLY A 240 -9.73 6.71 -5.03
C GLY A 240 -10.49 5.57 -4.34
N ARG A 241 -11.20 4.74 -5.12
CA ARG A 241 -11.94 3.59 -4.54
C ARG A 241 -11.02 2.51 -4.04
N SER A 242 -9.97 2.19 -4.80
CA SER A 242 -8.99 1.19 -4.37
C SER A 242 -8.37 1.57 -3.03
N SER A 243 -7.97 2.83 -2.84
CA SER A 243 -7.29 3.29 -1.63
C SER A 243 -8.14 3.18 -0.36
N MET A 244 -9.47 3.27 -0.45
CA MET A 244 -10.37 3.09 0.70
C MET A 244 -10.18 1.74 1.39
N PHE A 245 -9.82 0.70 0.64
CA PHE A 245 -9.58 -0.65 1.19
C PHE A 245 -8.36 -0.71 2.10
N PHE A 246 -7.40 0.22 2.01
CA PHE A 246 -6.27 0.28 2.94
C PHE A 246 -6.69 0.41 4.39
N ASN A 247 -7.82 1.06 4.67
CA ASN A 247 -8.33 1.20 6.02
C ASN A 247 -8.75 -0.15 6.64
N LEU A 248 -8.90 -1.21 5.85
CA LEU A 248 -9.14 -2.57 6.36
C LEU A 248 -7.86 -3.27 6.85
N VAL A 249 -6.67 -2.78 6.46
CA VAL A 249 -5.40 -3.40 6.86
C VAL A 249 -5.26 -3.52 8.37
N PRO A 250 -5.45 -2.47 9.20
CA PRO A 250 -5.34 -2.60 10.65
C PRO A 250 -6.36 -3.60 11.24
N ILE A 251 -7.57 -3.64 10.67
CA ILE A 251 -8.64 -4.52 11.14
C ILE A 251 -8.27 -5.99 10.86
N PHE A 252 -7.89 -6.29 9.62
CA PHE A 252 -7.47 -7.64 9.26
C PHE A 252 -6.19 -8.06 10.01
N THR A 253 -5.25 -7.13 10.19
CA THR A 253 -4.04 -7.41 10.96
C THR A 253 -4.37 -7.79 12.40
N ALA A 254 -5.30 -7.08 13.07
CA ALA A 254 -5.72 -7.41 14.43
C ALA A 254 -6.35 -8.82 14.51
N VAL A 255 -7.23 -9.17 13.57
CA VAL A 255 -7.85 -10.50 13.51
C VAL A 255 -6.80 -11.59 13.26
N ILE A 256 -5.87 -11.36 12.34
CA ILE A 256 -4.82 -12.34 12.00
C ILE A 256 -3.85 -12.49 13.17
N ALA A 257 -3.48 -11.39 13.85
CA ALA A 257 -2.61 -11.42 15.03
C ALA A 257 -3.26 -12.17 16.19
N PHE A 258 -4.57 -12.02 16.39
CA PHE A 258 -5.33 -12.85 17.35
C PHE A 258 -5.22 -14.33 17.02
N MET A 259 -5.42 -14.71 15.74
CA MET A 259 -5.40 -16.10 15.32
C MET A 259 -4.00 -16.73 15.32
N ALA A 260 -2.97 -15.95 14.91
CA ALA A 260 -1.62 -16.46 14.69
C ALA A 260 -0.67 -16.26 15.89
N LEU A 261 -0.87 -15.20 16.67
CA LEU A 261 0.01 -14.79 17.77
C LEU A 261 -0.68 -14.87 19.14
N GLY A 262 -1.99 -15.18 19.20
CA GLY A 262 -2.77 -15.19 20.45
C GLY A 262 -2.99 -13.80 21.06
N GLU A 263 -2.84 -12.72 20.29
CA GLU A 263 -3.08 -11.36 20.76
C GLU A 263 -4.58 -11.15 21.07
N PRO A 264 -4.97 -10.56 22.22
CA PRO A 264 -6.38 -10.46 22.59
C PRO A 264 -7.16 -9.49 21.70
N LEU A 265 -8.34 -9.88 21.25
CA LEU A 265 -9.31 -8.99 20.63
C LEU A 265 -10.13 -8.28 21.72
N ALA A 266 -10.13 -6.95 21.68
CA ALA A 266 -10.89 -6.11 22.58
C ALA A 266 -12.09 -5.44 21.87
N ALA A 267 -13.02 -4.85 22.63
CA ALA A 267 -14.22 -4.21 22.07
C ALA A 267 -13.90 -3.09 21.05
N TYR A 268 -12.80 -2.37 21.24
CA TYR A 268 -12.40 -1.32 20.29
C TYR A 268 -12.07 -1.84 18.90
N HIS A 269 -11.61 -3.10 18.74
CA HIS A 269 -11.41 -3.72 17.44
C HIS A 269 -12.76 -3.94 16.72
N ALA A 270 -13.78 -4.37 17.47
CA ALA A 270 -15.13 -4.58 16.90
C ALA A 270 -15.77 -3.24 16.49
N VAL A 271 -15.75 -2.24 17.39
CA VAL A 271 -16.32 -0.91 17.12
C VAL A 271 -15.57 -0.22 15.98
N GLY A 272 -14.23 -0.19 16.03
CA GLY A 272 -13.41 0.39 14.99
C GLY A 272 -13.57 -0.33 13.64
N GLY A 273 -13.71 -1.64 13.65
CA GLY A 273 -14.00 -2.46 12.47
C GLY A 273 -15.33 -2.08 11.81
N VAL A 274 -16.40 -1.96 12.61
CA VAL A 274 -17.74 -1.54 12.12
C VAL A 274 -17.69 -0.14 11.53
N LEU A 275 -17.02 0.82 12.18
CA LEU A 275 -16.84 2.17 11.67
C LEU A 275 -16.06 2.18 10.35
N THR A 276 -14.98 1.41 10.26
CA THR A 276 -14.15 1.34 9.05
C THR A 276 -14.90 0.72 7.88
N ILE A 277 -15.58 -0.41 8.10
CA ILE A 277 -16.39 -1.08 7.07
C ILE A 277 -17.57 -0.21 6.68
N GLY A 278 -18.27 0.40 7.67
CA GLY A 278 -19.36 1.34 7.42
C GLY A 278 -18.91 2.53 6.59
N GLY A 279 -17.74 3.09 6.87
CA GLY A 279 -17.12 4.17 6.08
C GLY A 279 -16.84 3.74 4.64
N LEU A 280 -16.28 2.55 4.43
CA LEU A 280 -16.03 1.98 3.10
C LEU A 280 -17.33 1.81 2.31
N LEU A 281 -18.37 1.24 2.94
CA LEU A 281 -19.69 1.06 2.32
C LEU A 281 -20.34 2.41 1.99
N LEU A 282 -20.27 3.38 2.89
CA LEU A 282 -20.79 4.73 2.66
C LEU A 282 -20.13 5.40 1.45
N ALA A 283 -18.81 5.28 1.32
CA ALA A 283 -18.05 5.81 0.18
C ALA A 283 -18.46 5.17 -1.16
N GLU A 284 -18.80 3.87 -1.14
CA GLU A 284 -19.21 3.14 -2.36
C GLU A 284 -20.68 3.35 -2.73
N LEU A 285 -21.56 3.47 -1.75
CA LEU A 285 -23.00 3.53 -1.99
C LEU A 285 -23.52 4.95 -2.24
N TRP A 286 -22.95 5.95 -1.55
CA TRP A 286 -23.40 7.35 -1.66
C TRP A 286 -22.55 8.14 -2.66
N LYS A 287 -22.96 8.10 -3.93
CA LYS A 287 -22.20 8.68 -5.07
C LYS A 287 -22.58 10.13 -5.43
N GLN A 288 -23.38 10.81 -4.62
CA GLN A 288 -23.74 12.21 -4.89
C GLN A 288 -22.49 13.11 -4.89
N PRO A 289 -22.24 13.88 -5.97
CA PRO A 289 -21.09 14.76 -6.04
C PRO A 289 -21.17 15.88 -4.99
N LEU A 290 -20.01 16.28 -4.45
CA LEU A 290 -19.91 17.35 -3.43
C LEU A 290 -20.23 18.71 -4.04
N ARG A 291 -19.88 18.92 -5.32
CA ARG A 291 -20.25 20.10 -6.13
C ARG A 291 -20.96 19.59 -7.39
N ALA A 292 -22.01 20.31 -7.76
CA ALA A 292 -22.64 20.06 -9.07
C ALA A 292 -21.59 20.19 -10.17
N PRO A 293 -21.61 19.32 -11.19
CA PRO A 293 -20.73 19.49 -12.34
C PRO A 293 -20.90 20.91 -12.86
N ARG A 294 -19.81 21.66 -13.03
CA ARG A 294 -19.86 22.91 -13.79
C ARG A 294 -20.40 22.53 -15.16
N ALA A 295 -21.56 23.06 -15.53
CA ALA A 295 -22.05 22.93 -16.88
C ALA A 295 -20.93 23.38 -17.81
N ALA A 296 -20.54 22.51 -18.73
CA ALA A 296 -19.59 22.87 -19.77
C ALA A 296 -20.17 24.10 -20.45
N ALA A 297 -19.50 25.25 -20.33
CA ALA A 297 -19.86 26.44 -21.07
C ALA A 297 -19.73 26.05 -22.55
N THR A 298 -20.88 25.83 -23.15
CA THR A 298 -21.02 25.74 -24.62
C THR A 298 -20.63 27.08 -25.19
N ALA A 299 -19.40 27.18 -25.69
CA ALA A 299 -18.96 28.22 -26.59
C ALA A 299 -18.87 27.65 -28.00
#